data_d447a9b29dca52b286a099586a7485f2
#
_entry.id   d447a9b29dca52b286a099586a7485f2
#
_cell.length_a   1.000
_cell.length_b   1.000
_cell.length_c   1.000
_cell.angle_alpha   90.00
_cell.angle_beta   90.00
_cell.angle_gamma   90.00
#
_symmetry.space_group_name_H-M   'P 1'
#
loop_
_entity.id
_entity.type
_entity.pdbx_description
1 polymer ?
#
loop_
_entity_poly.entity_id
_entity_poly.type
_entity_poly.pdbx_seq_one_letter_code
_entity_poly.pdbx_strand_id
1 'polypeptide(L)'
;IGYLPATIRMRIEELFRKGLIHTMFCTSTLVEGVNLPADNLFITHYKNGLAKMTSVDFKNLIGRVGRIEYNLYGNVFLVRLEEKVKTKEFLNLLKQEVPEQKLSLATELTKPQKQLIVDSLLHGNVELPRHPSKQSVDSYALMRKFAIILLRDIIKGNMSLVWKEFEPLLNEVTVSRIKEVFSNSENQLDDDINTSLDQTYNLKDAIASGLKYPAIDERGNVDYWVLVDFLDELCKIFKWEVYERSELGFVSKDGSHGKLRWYAVILSQWIKGTGLSFIMEQTLDYKRDHPLSGVRVNGKQIPYDDTLPHRNIVISDTLKAIENVILFSISNYFLRFSSEYKRFHKVEAFQNDWYEYVEYGTTNPLSITLQRNGFSRETSTYIRRHRDDYVVKMQNGEIKLRRSLANCPSASVRREIADIQYNIPELFVD
;
A
#
# COMPACT_ATOMS: atom_id res chain seq x y z
N ILE A 1 -14.33 11.83 4.34
CA ILE A 1 -13.48 10.84 5.08
C ILE A 1 -12.50 10.12 4.15
N GLY A 2 -12.79 9.93 2.87
CA GLY A 2 -12.06 9.08 1.94
C GLY A 2 -10.55 9.32 1.78
N TYR A 3 -10.10 10.53 2.00
CA TYR A 3 -8.69 10.91 1.83
C TYR A 3 -8.02 11.31 3.14
N LEU A 4 -8.63 11.03 4.27
CA LEU A 4 -8.03 11.31 5.57
C LEU A 4 -7.07 10.18 5.96
N PRO A 5 -5.93 10.49 6.60
CA PRO A 5 -5.05 9.49 7.19
C PRO A 5 -5.80 8.51 8.08
N ALA A 6 -5.34 7.25 8.12
CA ALA A 6 -6.01 6.18 8.85
C ALA A 6 -6.27 6.54 10.34
N THR A 7 -5.30 7.17 11.00
CA THR A 7 -5.41 7.63 12.40
C THR A 7 -6.53 8.64 12.60
N ILE A 8 -6.70 9.59 11.67
CA ILE A 8 -7.79 10.57 11.72
C ILE A 8 -9.13 9.88 11.44
N ARG A 9 -9.20 8.95 10.50
CA ARG A 9 -10.40 8.16 10.23
C ARG A 9 -10.83 7.39 11.47
N MET A 10 -9.94 6.63 12.09
CA MET A 10 -10.22 5.89 13.34
C MET A 10 -10.71 6.81 14.47
N ARG A 11 -10.13 8.00 14.59
CA ARG A 11 -10.58 8.97 15.60
C ARG A 11 -11.98 9.50 15.34
N ILE A 12 -12.32 9.79 14.10
CA ILE A 12 -13.68 10.20 13.71
C ILE A 12 -14.68 9.07 13.98
N GLU A 13 -14.32 7.82 13.65
CA GLU A 13 -15.13 6.64 13.93
C GLU A 13 -15.38 6.45 15.42
N GLU A 14 -14.33 6.60 16.26
CA GLU A 14 -14.45 6.55 17.72
C GLU A 14 -15.41 7.62 18.26
N LEU A 15 -15.28 8.85 17.78
CA LEU A 15 -16.15 9.95 18.18
C LEU A 15 -17.61 9.73 17.76
N PHE A 16 -17.83 9.14 16.59
CA PHE A 16 -19.15 8.78 16.11
C PHE A 16 -19.75 7.64 16.95
N ARG A 17 -19.00 6.59 17.26
CA ARG A 17 -19.44 5.50 18.15
C ARG A 17 -19.79 5.99 19.55
N LYS A 18 -19.08 7.00 20.06
CA LYS A 18 -19.35 7.63 21.36
C LYS A 18 -20.51 8.61 21.33
N GLY A 19 -21.16 8.80 20.19
CA GLY A 19 -22.27 9.74 20.04
C GLY A 19 -21.85 11.21 20.15
N LEU A 20 -20.56 11.53 20.03
CA LEU A 20 -20.06 12.90 20.00
C LEU A 20 -20.17 13.53 18.60
N ILE A 21 -20.24 12.71 17.58
CA ILE A 21 -20.60 13.09 16.21
C ILE A 21 -21.91 12.39 15.87
N HIS A 22 -22.97 13.17 15.65
CA HIS A 22 -24.31 12.65 15.38
C HIS A 22 -24.59 12.44 13.88
N THR A 23 -23.90 13.17 13.00
CA THR A 23 -24.12 13.10 11.55
C THR A 23 -22.81 13.11 10.81
N MET A 24 -22.66 12.21 9.84
CA MET A 24 -21.44 12.08 9.06
C MET A 24 -21.77 12.03 7.57
N PHE A 25 -21.11 12.87 6.78
CA PHE A 25 -21.16 12.82 5.32
C PHE A 25 -19.93 12.08 4.80
N CYS A 26 -20.18 11.04 4.02
CA CYS A 26 -19.12 10.18 3.49
C CYS A 26 -19.27 9.96 1.99
N THR A 27 -18.16 9.69 1.34
CA THR A 27 -18.14 9.15 -0.02
C THR A 27 -18.19 7.61 0.05
N SER A 28 -17.93 6.92 -1.04
CA SER A 28 -17.87 5.46 -1.13
C SER A 28 -16.94 4.75 -0.14
N THR A 29 -16.11 5.48 0.59
CA THR A 29 -15.23 4.92 1.64
C THR A 29 -15.97 4.22 2.79
N LEU A 30 -17.27 4.46 2.95
CA LEU A 30 -18.11 3.66 3.83
C LEU A 30 -18.33 2.23 3.33
N VAL A 31 -18.16 1.97 2.04
CA VAL A 31 -18.30 0.63 1.45
C VAL A 31 -17.13 -0.25 1.86
N GLU A 32 -15.94 0.34 2.04
CA GLU A 32 -14.69 -0.36 2.31
C GLU A 32 -14.24 -0.19 3.76
N GLY A 33 -14.32 -1.25 4.56
CA GLY A 33 -13.56 -1.40 5.81
C GLY A 33 -14.00 -0.60 7.05
N VAL A 34 -14.96 0.32 6.97
CA VAL A 34 -15.39 1.14 8.12
C VAL A 34 -16.55 0.48 8.86
N ASN A 35 -16.37 0.18 10.15
CA ASN A 35 -17.42 -0.40 10.98
C ASN A 35 -18.12 0.70 11.82
N LEU A 36 -19.04 1.44 11.19
CA LEU A 36 -19.82 2.49 11.85
C LEU A 36 -21.26 2.03 12.05
N PRO A 37 -21.70 1.81 13.30
CA PRO A 37 -23.11 1.59 13.60
C PRO A 37 -23.87 2.90 13.37
N ALA A 38 -24.85 2.87 12.49
CA ALA A 38 -25.72 4.00 12.24
C ALA A 38 -27.18 3.57 12.41
N ASP A 39 -27.99 4.43 13.01
CA ASP A 39 -29.45 4.22 13.12
C ASP A 39 -30.13 4.52 11.79
N ASN A 40 -29.63 5.53 11.10
CA ASN A 40 -30.19 6.01 9.83
C ASN A 40 -29.09 6.19 8.79
N LEU A 41 -29.29 5.61 7.61
CA LEU A 41 -28.39 5.73 6.47
C LEU A 41 -29.14 6.38 5.29
N PHE A 42 -28.61 7.47 4.78
CA PHE A 42 -29.14 8.18 3.63
C PHE A 42 -28.25 7.93 2.42
N ILE A 43 -28.74 7.22 1.41
CA ILE A 43 -28.00 6.93 0.17
C ILE A 43 -28.54 7.87 -0.92
N THR A 44 -27.69 8.80 -1.36
CA THR A 44 -28.09 9.87 -2.30
C THR A 44 -27.77 9.53 -3.74
N HIS A 45 -26.99 8.49 -4.01
CA HIS A 45 -26.59 8.08 -5.35
C HIS A 45 -26.33 6.57 -5.45
N TYR A 46 -26.68 5.97 -6.60
CA TYR A 46 -26.43 4.54 -6.91
C TYR A 46 -25.09 4.27 -7.60
N LYS A 47 -24.20 5.28 -7.68
CA LYS A 47 -22.86 5.15 -8.25
C LYS A 47 -21.77 5.29 -7.17
N ASN A 48 -20.68 4.57 -7.40
CA ASN A 48 -19.41 4.76 -6.71
C ASN A 48 -18.45 5.43 -7.71
N GLY A 49 -18.22 6.73 -7.58
CA GLY A 49 -17.52 7.52 -8.59
C GLY A 49 -18.25 7.52 -9.93
N LEU A 50 -17.62 7.06 -10.99
CA LEU A 50 -18.20 6.98 -12.34
C LEU A 50 -18.97 5.68 -12.59
N ALA A 51 -18.66 4.61 -11.87
CA ALA A 51 -19.25 3.29 -12.01
C ALA A 51 -20.56 3.15 -11.21
N LYS A 52 -21.51 2.33 -11.69
CA LYS A 52 -22.65 1.92 -10.89
C LYS A 52 -22.19 0.99 -9.77
N MET A 53 -22.79 1.12 -8.57
CA MET A 53 -22.55 0.17 -7.47
C MET A 53 -22.98 -1.23 -7.91
N THR A 54 -22.22 -2.22 -7.47
CA THR A 54 -22.65 -3.61 -7.57
C THR A 54 -23.72 -3.93 -6.51
N SER A 55 -24.46 -5.02 -6.69
CA SER A 55 -25.40 -5.50 -5.65
C SER A 55 -24.69 -5.83 -4.34
N VAL A 56 -23.45 -6.32 -4.42
CA VAL A 56 -22.58 -6.62 -3.25
C VAL A 56 -22.27 -5.34 -2.50
N ASP A 57 -21.73 -4.31 -3.19
CA ASP A 57 -21.37 -3.02 -2.57
C ASP A 57 -22.58 -2.36 -1.91
N PHE A 58 -23.72 -2.38 -2.63
CA PHE A 58 -24.96 -1.79 -2.14
C PHE A 58 -25.49 -2.51 -0.90
N LYS A 59 -25.51 -3.86 -0.90
CA LYS A 59 -25.92 -4.66 0.27
C LYS A 59 -24.94 -4.55 1.43
N ASN A 60 -23.65 -4.49 1.18
CA ASN A 60 -22.64 -4.20 2.21
C ASN A 60 -22.86 -2.81 2.84
N LEU A 61 -23.25 -1.82 2.03
CA LEU A 61 -23.53 -0.48 2.52
C LEU A 61 -24.77 -0.45 3.42
N ILE A 62 -25.89 -1.03 2.97
CA ILE A 62 -27.13 -1.09 3.78
C ILE A 62 -26.98 -1.98 5.00
N GLY A 63 -26.16 -3.03 4.95
CA GLY A 63 -25.86 -3.91 6.10
C GLY A 63 -25.06 -3.24 7.22
N ARG A 64 -24.70 -1.97 7.08
CA ARG A 64 -24.03 -1.20 8.15
C ARG A 64 -24.98 -0.56 9.13
N VAL A 65 -26.28 -0.67 8.89
CA VAL A 65 -27.36 -0.11 9.71
C VAL A 65 -27.98 -1.24 10.54
N GLY A 66 -28.36 -0.96 11.80
CA GLY A 66 -29.06 -1.92 12.64
C GLY A 66 -28.18 -3.09 13.09
N ARG A 67 -27.01 -2.84 13.66
CA ARG A 67 -26.13 -3.89 14.20
C ARG A 67 -26.57 -4.31 15.61
N ILE A 68 -26.61 -5.61 15.86
CA ILE A 68 -27.12 -6.24 17.10
C ILE A 68 -26.46 -5.68 18.37
N GLU A 69 -25.18 -5.29 18.31
CA GLU A 69 -24.45 -4.71 19.45
C GLU A 69 -24.96 -3.32 19.85
N TYR A 70 -25.67 -2.59 18.97
CA TYR A 70 -26.11 -1.21 19.20
C TYR A 70 -27.61 -1.06 19.04
N ASN A 71 -28.19 -1.57 17.93
CA ASN A 71 -29.63 -1.51 17.61
C ASN A 71 -30.05 -2.72 16.81
N LEU A 72 -31.21 -3.32 17.12
CA LEU A 72 -31.79 -4.47 16.43
C LEU A 72 -32.23 -4.15 14.98
N TYR A 73 -32.49 -2.89 14.69
CA TYR A 73 -32.92 -2.42 13.37
C TYR A 73 -32.41 -1.01 13.09
N GLY A 74 -32.34 -0.66 11.81
CA GLY A 74 -31.98 0.66 11.38
C GLY A 74 -32.69 1.03 10.10
N ASN A 75 -32.71 2.31 9.76
CA ASN A 75 -33.44 2.83 8.64
C ASN A 75 -32.49 3.15 7.47
N VAL A 76 -32.85 2.74 6.27
CA VAL A 76 -32.13 3.10 5.04
C VAL A 76 -33.04 3.94 4.17
N PHE A 77 -32.62 5.16 3.90
CA PHE A 77 -33.33 6.12 3.07
C PHE A 77 -32.63 6.26 1.71
N LEU A 78 -33.35 5.94 0.66
CA LEU A 78 -32.88 6.13 -0.73
C LEU A 78 -33.35 7.51 -1.20
N VAL A 79 -32.45 8.48 -1.23
CA VAL A 79 -32.78 9.88 -1.44
C VAL A 79 -32.38 10.32 -2.85
N ARG A 80 -33.32 10.90 -3.58
CA ARG A 80 -33.07 11.48 -4.89
C ARG A 80 -32.81 12.99 -4.74
N LEU A 81 -31.55 13.39 -4.75
CA LEU A 81 -31.16 14.81 -4.68
C LEU A 81 -31.18 15.50 -6.07
N GLU A 82 -30.99 14.72 -7.14
CA GLU A 82 -30.88 15.24 -8.50
C GLU A 82 -31.85 14.48 -9.44
N GLU A 83 -32.41 15.15 -10.44
CA GLU A 83 -33.36 14.53 -11.39
C GLU A 83 -32.73 13.38 -12.19
N LYS A 84 -31.43 13.44 -12.46
CA LYS A 84 -30.70 12.36 -13.15
C LYS A 84 -30.56 11.06 -12.32
N VAL A 85 -30.82 11.10 -11.01
CA VAL A 85 -30.82 9.93 -10.13
C VAL A 85 -32.18 9.24 -10.24
N LYS A 86 -32.23 8.06 -10.86
CA LYS A 86 -33.47 7.33 -11.14
C LYS A 86 -33.79 6.37 -9.98
N THR A 87 -34.98 6.49 -9.40
CA THR A 87 -35.48 5.59 -8.33
C THR A 87 -35.44 4.13 -8.77
N LYS A 88 -35.69 3.82 -10.04
CA LYS A 88 -35.65 2.46 -10.59
C LYS A 88 -34.28 1.78 -10.38
N GLU A 89 -33.18 2.54 -10.45
CA GLU A 89 -31.83 1.99 -10.27
C GLU A 89 -31.61 1.54 -8.81
N PHE A 90 -32.09 2.29 -7.83
CA PHE A 90 -32.06 1.87 -6.43
C PHE A 90 -32.89 0.61 -6.18
N LEU A 91 -34.09 0.55 -6.75
CA LEU A 91 -34.97 -0.62 -6.63
C LEU A 91 -34.37 -1.85 -7.29
N ASN A 92 -33.66 -1.69 -8.40
CA ASN A 92 -32.95 -2.78 -9.05
C ASN A 92 -31.84 -3.32 -8.14
N LEU A 93 -31.03 -2.43 -7.52
CA LEU A 93 -29.95 -2.84 -6.59
C LEU A 93 -30.50 -3.57 -5.35
N LEU A 94 -31.67 -3.13 -4.83
CA LEU A 94 -32.34 -3.80 -3.70
C LEU A 94 -32.79 -5.22 -4.05
N LYS A 95 -33.40 -5.38 -5.25
CA LYS A 95 -33.99 -6.65 -5.71
C LYS A 95 -32.95 -7.63 -6.25
N GLN A 96 -31.80 -7.13 -6.68
CA GLN A 96 -30.75 -7.95 -7.27
C GLN A 96 -30.15 -8.86 -6.21
N GLU A 97 -30.11 -10.16 -6.49
CA GLU A 97 -29.43 -11.13 -5.61
C GLU A 97 -27.93 -10.88 -5.60
N VAL A 98 -27.29 -11.18 -4.47
CA VAL A 98 -25.83 -11.20 -4.39
C VAL A 98 -25.37 -12.42 -5.16
N PRO A 99 -24.54 -12.26 -6.20
CA PRO A 99 -24.03 -13.40 -6.93
C PRO A 99 -23.20 -14.29 -5.98
N GLU A 100 -23.23 -15.58 -6.20
CA GLU A 100 -22.31 -16.50 -5.50
C GLU A 100 -20.87 -16.01 -5.67
N GLN A 101 -20.14 -15.99 -4.57
CA GLN A 101 -18.72 -15.67 -4.60
C GLN A 101 -17.99 -16.77 -5.37
N LYS A 102 -17.69 -16.50 -6.63
CA LYS A 102 -16.73 -17.31 -7.39
C LYS A 102 -15.33 -16.79 -7.04
N LEU A 103 -14.41 -17.72 -6.77
CA LEU A 103 -13.00 -17.35 -6.68
C LEU A 103 -12.63 -16.60 -7.97
N SER A 104 -12.07 -15.41 -7.88
CA SER A 104 -11.73 -14.55 -9.01
C SER A 104 -10.80 -15.25 -10.03
N LEU A 105 -10.09 -16.26 -9.59
CA LEU A 105 -9.27 -17.15 -10.42
C LEU A 105 -10.00 -17.79 -11.60
N ALA A 106 -11.30 -18.13 -11.44
CA ALA A 106 -12.05 -18.89 -12.46
C ALA A 106 -12.55 -18.04 -13.64
N THR A 107 -12.57 -16.72 -13.55
CA THR A 107 -13.28 -15.87 -14.51
C THR A 107 -12.42 -14.80 -15.19
N GLU A 108 -11.19 -14.57 -14.75
CA GLU A 108 -10.43 -13.37 -15.14
C GLU A 108 -9.46 -13.56 -16.31
N LEU A 109 -9.00 -14.80 -16.58
CA LEU A 109 -8.14 -15.08 -17.73
C LEU A 109 -8.90 -15.77 -18.85
N THR A 110 -8.83 -15.18 -20.06
CA THR A 110 -9.35 -15.80 -21.25
C THR A 110 -8.45 -16.96 -21.73
N LYS A 111 -9.01 -17.89 -22.52
CA LYS A 111 -8.22 -18.99 -23.10
C LYS A 111 -6.96 -18.51 -23.82
N PRO A 112 -6.99 -17.46 -24.68
CA PRO A 112 -5.77 -16.95 -25.31
C PRO A 112 -4.73 -16.41 -24.32
N GLN A 113 -5.16 -15.80 -23.20
CA GLN A 113 -4.25 -15.31 -22.16
C GLN A 113 -3.58 -16.48 -21.42
N LYS A 114 -4.33 -17.53 -21.09
CA LYS A 114 -3.78 -18.76 -20.49
C LYS A 114 -2.77 -19.43 -21.44
N GLN A 115 -3.10 -19.52 -22.73
CA GLN A 115 -2.17 -20.08 -23.72
C GLN A 115 -0.89 -19.26 -23.80
N LEU A 116 -0.98 -17.93 -23.86
CA LEU A 116 0.17 -17.04 -23.91
C LEU A 116 1.11 -17.25 -22.70
N ILE A 117 0.54 -17.46 -21.51
CA ILE A 117 1.32 -17.76 -20.30
C ILE A 117 2.10 -19.08 -20.48
N VAL A 118 1.44 -20.15 -20.89
CA VAL A 118 2.07 -21.46 -21.06
C VAL A 118 3.15 -21.41 -22.14
N ASP A 119 2.86 -20.77 -23.27
CA ASP A 119 3.82 -20.62 -24.39
C ASP A 119 5.06 -19.82 -23.93
N SER A 120 4.87 -18.75 -23.16
CA SER A 120 5.98 -17.98 -22.61
C SER A 120 6.88 -18.81 -21.69
N LEU A 121 6.28 -19.61 -20.80
CA LEU A 121 7.03 -20.51 -19.92
C LEU A 121 7.78 -21.60 -20.69
N LEU A 122 7.20 -22.16 -21.75
CA LEU A 122 7.85 -23.14 -22.59
C LEU A 122 9.12 -22.60 -23.29
N HIS A 123 9.15 -21.29 -23.55
CA HIS A 123 10.30 -20.61 -24.15
C HIS A 123 11.27 -20.01 -23.13
N GLY A 124 11.06 -20.25 -21.84
CA GLY A 124 11.88 -19.68 -20.77
C GLY A 124 11.63 -18.19 -20.50
N ASN A 125 10.57 -17.63 -21.05
CA ASN A 125 10.21 -16.26 -20.85
C ASN A 125 9.36 -16.11 -19.59
N VAL A 126 9.91 -15.48 -18.55
CA VAL A 126 9.18 -15.07 -17.36
C VAL A 126 8.52 -13.70 -17.55
N GLU A 127 8.98 -12.91 -18.50
CA GLU A 127 8.37 -11.66 -18.92
C GLU A 127 7.37 -11.94 -20.06
N LEU A 128 6.09 -11.73 -19.75
CA LEU A 128 5.03 -11.94 -20.74
C LEU A 128 5.05 -10.84 -21.80
N PRO A 129 4.85 -11.18 -23.08
CA PRO A 129 4.71 -10.19 -24.15
C PRO A 129 3.54 -9.24 -23.83
N ARG A 130 3.79 -7.94 -23.84
CA ARG A 130 2.78 -6.94 -23.62
C ARG A 130 2.24 -6.38 -24.92
N HIS A 131 0.90 -6.37 -25.06
CA HIS A 131 0.22 -5.66 -26.13
C HIS A 131 -0.52 -4.42 -25.55
N PRO A 132 0.14 -3.22 -25.51
CA PRO A 132 -0.39 -2.03 -24.84
C PRO A 132 -1.75 -1.58 -25.34
N SER A 133 -2.10 -1.87 -26.60
CA SER A 133 -3.37 -1.53 -27.22
C SER A 133 -4.52 -2.52 -26.93
N LYS A 134 -4.21 -3.69 -26.37
CA LYS A 134 -5.18 -4.80 -26.20
C LYS A 134 -5.38 -5.24 -24.75
N GLN A 135 -4.54 -4.77 -23.84
CA GLN A 135 -4.58 -5.21 -22.44
C GLN A 135 -4.57 -4.00 -21.50
N SER A 136 -5.48 -4.00 -20.53
CA SER A 136 -5.39 -3.06 -19.40
C SER A 136 -4.15 -3.37 -18.57
N VAL A 137 -3.67 -2.37 -17.81
CA VAL A 137 -2.54 -2.54 -16.88
C VAL A 137 -2.84 -3.63 -15.86
N ASP A 138 -4.07 -3.64 -15.34
CA ASP A 138 -4.52 -4.62 -14.34
C ASP A 138 -4.57 -6.05 -14.90
N SER A 139 -5.07 -6.22 -16.13
CA SER A 139 -5.09 -7.53 -16.80
C SER A 139 -3.68 -8.08 -17.03
N TYR A 140 -2.73 -7.23 -17.40
CA TYR A 140 -1.35 -7.64 -17.57
C TYR A 140 -0.68 -8.03 -16.25
N ALA A 141 -0.89 -7.23 -15.19
CA ALA A 141 -0.37 -7.53 -13.85
C ALA A 141 -0.92 -8.86 -13.32
N LEU A 142 -2.21 -9.13 -13.57
CA LEU A 142 -2.85 -10.39 -13.21
C LEU A 142 -2.23 -11.57 -13.95
N MET A 143 -2.11 -11.48 -15.29
CA MET A 143 -1.46 -12.54 -16.09
C MET A 143 -0.07 -12.88 -15.59
N ARG A 144 0.71 -11.85 -15.22
CA ARG A 144 2.06 -12.04 -14.69
C ARG A 144 2.04 -12.79 -13.34
N LYS A 145 1.12 -12.46 -12.44
CA LYS A 145 0.97 -13.20 -11.17
C LYS A 145 0.61 -14.66 -11.40
N PHE A 146 -0.29 -14.93 -12.33
CA PHE A 146 -0.63 -16.31 -12.71
C PHE A 146 0.57 -17.06 -13.27
N ALA A 147 1.38 -16.43 -14.11
CA ALA A 147 2.60 -17.04 -14.66
C ALA A 147 3.61 -17.41 -13.57
N ILE A 148 3.82 -16.51 -12.59
CA ILE A 148 4.72 -16.74 -11.45
C ILE A 148 4.22 -17.92 -10.60
N ILE A 149 2.93 -17.93 -10.24
CA ILE A 149 2.35 -19.00 -9.43
C ILE A 149 2.39 -20.33 -10.18
N LEU A 150 2.02 -20.34 -11.46
CA LEU A 150 2.03 -21.55 -12.28
C LEU A 150 3.44 -22.14 -12.40
N LEU A 151 4.44 -21.30 -12.68
CA LEU A 151 5.83 -21.73 -12.74
C LEU A 151 6.29 -22.35 -11.40
N ARG A 152 5.97 -21.72 -10.30
CA ARG A 152 6.26 -22.24 -8.96
C ARG A 152 5.60 -23.59 -8.72
N ASP A 153 4.32 -23.73 -9.08
CA ASP A 153 3.59 -24.97 -8.92
C ASP A 153 4.20 -26.09 -9.77
N ILE A 154 4.56 -25.81 -11.01
CA ILE A 154 5.22 -26.77 -11.91
C ILE A 154 6.55 -27.25 -11.30
N ILE A 155 7.39 -26.32 -10.83
CA ILE A 155 8.73 -26.66 -10.32
C ILE A 155 8.62 -27.41 -9.00
N LYS A 156 7.79 -26.93 -8.05
CA LYS A 156 7.62 -27.54 -6.72
C LYS A 156 6.69 -28.78 -6.73
N GLY A 157 6.01 -29.07 -7.85
CA GLY A 157 5.06 -30.17 -7.95
C GLY A 157 3.75 -29.95 -7.18
N ASN A 158 3.37 -28.68 -6.93
CA ASN A 158 2.15 -28.34 -6.23
C ASN A 158 0.96 -28.31 -7.19
N MET A 159 -0.22 -28.70 -6.70
CA MET A 159 -1.49 -28.61 -7.42
C MET A 159 -2.39 -27.55 -6.78
N SER A 160 -2.04 -26.27 -6.98
CA SER A 160 -2.86 -25.15 -6.49
C SER A 160 -4.12 -24.95 -7.33
N LEU A 161 -4.97 -24.01 -6.92
CA LEU A 161 -6.12 -23.59 -7.73
C LEU A 161 -5.69 -22.99 -9.07
N VAL A 162 -4.53 -22.36 -9.15
CA VAL A 162 -3.96 -21.85 -10.40
C VAL A 162 -3.59 -23.01 -11.33
N TRP A 163 -2.92 -24.05 -10.82
CA TRP A 163 -2.65 -25.27 -11.59
C TRP A 163 -3.92 -25.82 -12.24
N LYS A 164 -5.01 -25.97 -11.44
CA LYS A 164 -6.29 -26.51 -11.95
C LYS A 164 -6.87 -25.67 -13.10
N GLU A 165 -6.72 -24.36 -13.06
CA GLU A 165 -7.17 -23.46 -14.12
C GLU A 165 -6.38 -23.64 -15.42
N PHE A 166 -5.15 -24.12 -15.35
CA PHE A 166 -4.29 -24.40 -16.51
C PHE A 166 -4.23 -25.88 -16.90
N GLU A 167 -4.83 -26.78 -16.12
CA GLU A 167 -4.80 -28.24 -16.33
C GLU A 167 -5.09 -28.65 -17.79
N PRO A 168 -6.07 -28.06 -18.52
CA PRO A 168 -6.34 -28.41 -19.90
C PRO A 168 -5.17 -28.09 -20.89
N LEU A 169 -4.22 -27.25 -20.48
CA LEU A 169 -3.05 -26.84 -21.27
C LEU A 169 -1.75 -27.51 -20.80
N LEU A 170 -1.79 -28.22 -19.67
CA LEU A 170 -0.65 -28.85 -19.02
C LEU A 170 -0.70 -30.36 -19.22
N ASN A 171 0.00 -30.85 -20.26
CA ASN A 171 0.28 -32.29 -20.39
C ASN A 171 1.69 -32.59 -19.83
N GLU A 172 1.99 -33.88 -19.67
CA GLU A 172 3.29 -34.32 -19.13
C GLU A 172 4.50 -33.76 -19.91
N VAL A 173 4.37 -33.66 -21.25
CA VAL A 173 5.43 -33.10 -22.12
C VAL A 173 5.64 -31.63 -21.84
N THR A 174 4.55 -30.86 -21.74
CA THR A 174 4.58 -29.43 -21.42
C THR A 174 5.22 -29.18 -20.05
N VAL A 175 4.77 -29.92 -19.02
CA VAL A 175 5.29 -29.82 -17.66
C VAL A 175 6.79 -30.19 -17.62
N SER A 176 7.19 -31.28 -18.25
CA SER A 176 8.58 -31.72 -18.27
C SER A 176 9.47 -30.70 -18.98
N ARG A 177 8.99 -30.14 -20.09
CA ARG A 177 9.74 -29.12 -20.85
C ARG A 177 9.95 -27.85 -20.06
N ILE A 178 8.89 -27.34 -19.35
CA ILE A 178 9.01 -26.17 -18.49
C ILE A 178 9.99 -26.45 -17.33
N LYS A 179 9.92 -27.63 -16.70
CA LYS A 179 10.88 -28.03 -15.65
C LYS A 179 12.33 -28.05 -16.18
N GLU A 180 12.55 -28.58 -17.39
CA GLU A 180 13.87 -28.61 -18.00
C GLU A 180 14.42 -27.19 -18.25
N VAL A 181 13.59 -26.31 -18.82
CA VAL A 181 13.96 -24.91 -19.11
C VAL A 181 14.30 -24.13 -17.85
N PHE A 182 13.60 -24.38 -16.75
CA PHE A 182 13.81 -23.71 -15.46
C PHE A 182 14.56 -24.54 -14.42
N SER A 183 15.26 -25.60 -14.80
CA SER A 183 15.96 -26.52 -13.90
C SER A 183 16.95 -25.85 -12.96
N ASN A 184 17.59 -24.76 -13.39
CA ASN A 184 18.53 -23.99 -12.57
C ASN A 184 17.85 -22.98 -11.63
N SER A 185 16.52 -22.88 -11.66
CA SER A 185 15.77 -21.84 -10.94
C SER A 185 15.09 -22.35 -9.67
N GLU A 186 15.15 -23.66 -9.41
CA GLU A 186 14.41 -24.30 -8.31
C GLU A 186 14.70 -23.68 -6.93
N ASN A 187 15.96 -23.37 -6.65
CA ASN A 187 16.39 -22.75 -5.39
C ASN A 187 16.15 -21.22 -5.33
N GLN A 188 15.57 -20.62 -6.36
CA GLN A 188 15.40 -19.19 -6.48
C GLN A 188 13.94 -18.73 -6.45
N LEU A 189 13.02 -19.70 -6.51
CA LEU A 189 11.60 -19.46 -6.39
C LEU A 189 11.24 -19.30 -4.92
N ASP A 190 10.96 -18.08 -4.51
CA ASP A 190 10.38 -17.80 -3.20
C ASP A 190 8.85 -17.64 -3.29
N ASP A 191 8.23 -17.32 -2.16
CA ASP A 191 6.77 -17.20 -2.08
C ASP A 191 6.24 -15.82 -2.50
N ASP A 192 7.13 -14.91 -2.92
CA ASP A 192 6.72 -13.60 -3.44
C ASP A 192 6.14 -13.72 -4.86
N ILE A 193 4.86 -13.43 -4.97
CA ILE A 193 4.13 -13.42 -6.25
C ILE A 193 4.20 -12.08 -6.98
N ASN A 194 4.87 -11.08 -6.41
CA ASN A 194 4.97 -9.74 -6.99
C ASN A 194 6.28 -9.54 -7.76
N THR A 195 7.28 -10.39 -7.51
CA THR A 195 8.60 -10.32 -8.14
C THR A 195 8.83 -11.53 -9.03
N SER A 196 9.08 -11.32 -10.30
CA SER A 196 9.40 -12.39 -11.26
C SER A 196 10.89 -12.76 -11.23
N LEU A 197 11.23 -13.93 -11.80
CA LEU A 197 12.61 -14.44 -11.77
C LEU A 197 13.61 -13.48 -12.40
N ASP A 198 13.26 -12.85 -13.54
CA ASP A 198 14.12 -11.88 -14.21
C ASP A 198 14.45 -10.69 -13.31
N GLN A 199 13.47 -10.17 -12.56
CA GLN A 199 13.69 -9.12 -11.56
C GLN A 199 14.59 -9.60 -10.43
N THR A 200 14.41 -10.84 -9.99
CA THR A 200 15.25 -11.44 -8.94
C THR A 200 16.70 -11.59 -9.42
N TYR A 201 16.93 -12.03 -10.66
CA TYR A 201 18.27 -12.11 -11.24
C TYR A 201 18.92 -10.73 -11.36
N ASN A 202 18.21 -9.75 -11.93
CA ASN A 202 18.71 -8.37 -12.05
C ASN A 202 19.12 -7.81 -10.69
N LEU A 203 18.30 -8.07 -9.64
CA LEU A 203 18.60 -7.61 -8.29
C LEU A 203 19.85 -8.26 -7.71
N LYS A 204 20.02 -9.58 -7.88
CA LYS A 204 21.23 -10.32 -7.44
C LYS A 204 22.49 -9.80 -8.11
N ASP A 205 22.43 -9.61 -9.42
CA ASP A 205 23.55 -9.09 -10.21
C ASP A 205 23.93 -7.67 -9.78
N ALA A 206 22.95 -6.83 -9.52
CA ALA A 206 23.17 -5.47 -9.02
C ALA A 206 23.82 -5.46 -7.63
N ILE A 207 23.33 -6.30 -6.70
CA ILE A 207 23.92 -6.44 -5.35
C ILE A 207 25.34 -6.99 -5.44
N ALA A 208 25.57 -8.01 -6.27
CA ALA A 208 26.90 -8.56 -6.51
C ALA A 208 27.87 -7.53 -7.12
N SER A 209 27.35 -6.59 -7.90
CA SER A 209 28.08 -5.45 -8.47
C SER A 209 28.29 -4.30 -7.49
N GLY A 210 27.82 -4.43 -6.24
CA GLY A 210 28.05 -3.47 -5.16
C GLY A 210 26.90 -2.49 -4.92
N LEU A 211 25.71 -2.71 -5.47
CA LEU A 211 24.54 -1.88 -5.18
C LEU A 211 24.19 -1.99 -3.69
N LYS A 212 24.04 -0.84 -3.06
CA LYS A 212 23.66 -0.69 -1.65
C LYS A 212 22.75 0.52 -1.47
N TYR A 213 22.07 0.58 -0.35
CA TYR A 213 21.27 1.74 -0.01
C TYR A 213 22.12 3.03 0.08
N PRO A 214 21.54 4.18 -0.31
CA PRO A 214 22.18 5.48 -0.09
C PRO A 214 22.58 5.68 1.38
N ALA A 215 23.73 6.27 1.60
CA ALA A 215 24.18 6.62 2.94
C ALA A 215 23.29 7.72 3.55
N ILE A 216 23.07 7.64 4.85
CA ILE A 216 22.30 8.61 5.63
C ILE A 216 23.25 9.24 6.65
N ASP A 217 23.21 10.55 6.78
CA ASP A 217 24.00 11.28 7.78
C ASP A 217 23.44 11.10 9.21
N GLU A 218 24.20 11.54 10.23
CA GLU A 218 23.80 11.46 11.64
C GLU A 218 22.47 12.19 11.97
N ARG A 219 22.05 13.12 11.08
CA ARG A 219 20.80 13.89 11.22
C ARG A 219 19.64 13.26 10.47
N GLY A 220 19.85 12.12 9.82
CA GLY A 220 18.83 11.42 9.02
C GLY A 220 18.64 12.01 7.63
N ASN A 221 19.58 12.81 7.11
CA ASN A 221 19.49 13.33 5.75
C ASN A 221 20.16 12.36 4.78
N VAL A 222 19.62 12.33 3.58
CA VAL A 222 20.18 11.66 2.41
C VAL A 222 20.45 12.68 1.32
N ASP A 223 21.52 12.47 0.56
CA ASP A 223 21.73 13.25 -0.66
C ASP A 223 20.60 12.95 -1.66
N TYR A 224 19.94 14.01 -2.13
CA TYR A 224 18.77 13.88 -3.00
C TYR A 224 19.11 13.18 -4.32
N TRP A 225 20.24 13.54 -4.94
CA TRP A 225 20.61 12.97 -6.23
C TRP A 225 21.05 11.52 -6.11
N VAL A 226 21.78 11.18 -5.03
CA VAL A 226 22.12 9.77 -4.73
C VAL A 226 20.87 8.94 -4.51
N LEU A 227 19.84 9.51 -3.88
CA LEU A 227 18.54 8.82 -3.71
C LEU A 227 17.82 8.65 -5.06
N VAL A 228 17.79 9.69 -5.89
CA VAL A 228 17.17 9.61 -7.23
C VAL A 228 17.88 8.56 -8.07
N ASP A 229 19.22 8.57 -8.12
CA ASP A 229 20.00 7.60 -8.88
C ASP A 229 19.75 6.16 -8.40
N PHE A 230 19.64 5.96 -7.08
CA PHE A 230 19.29 4.66 -6.51
C PHE A 230 17.88 4.20 -6.92
N LEU A 231 16.89 5.08 -6.90
CA LEU A 231 15.52 4.75 -7.33
C LEU A 231 15.46 4.50 -8.87
N ASP A 232 16.22 5.25 -9.67
CA ASP A 232 16.35 5.00 -11.10
C ASP A 232 17.02 3.65 -11.38
N GLU A 233 17.97 3.23 -10.55
CA GLU A 233 18.58 1.90 -10.67
C GLU A 233 17.57 0.80 -10.31
N LEU A 234 16.79 0.97 -9.23
CA LEU A 234 15.70 0.06 -8.90
C LEU A 234 14.62 0.02 -10.00
N CYS A 235 14.35 1.15 -10.67
CA CYS A 235 13.44 1.20 -11.80
C CYS A 235 13.88 0.26 -12.93
N LYS A 236 15.17 0.20 -13.23
CA LYS A 236 15.75 -0.71 -14.25
C LYS A 236 15.70 -2.16 -13.76
N ILE A 237 16.15 -2.43 -12.53
CA ILE A 237 16.19 -3.76 -11.92
C ILE A 237 14.81 -4.40 -11.91
N PHE A 238 13.82 -3.67 -11.39
CA PHE A 238 12.46 -4.15 -11.25
C PHE A 238 11.58 -3.87 -12.47
N LYS A 239 12.12 -3.26 -13.52
CA LYS A 239 11.41 -2.93 -14.77
C LYS A 239 10.12 -2.15 -14.51
N TRP A 240 10.20 -1.10 -13.68
CA TRP A 240 9.03 -0.32 -13.28
C TRP A 240 8.33 0.36 -14.46
N GLU A 241 9.04 0.74 -15.50
CA GLU A 241 8.44 1.28 -16.74
C GLU A 241 7.44 0.29 -17.38
N VAL A 242 7.62 -1.01 -17.14
CA VAL A 242 6.74 -2.07 -17.64
C VAL A 242 5.67 -2.42 -16.60
N TYR A 243 6.07 -2.64 -15.36
CA TYR A 243 5.22 -3.23 -14.33
C TYR A 243 4.52 -2.20 -13.42
N GLU A 244 5.14 -1.02 -13.23
CA GLU A 244 4.63 0.06 -12.36
C GLU A 244 4.39 1.35 -13.16
N ARG A 245 3.99 1.22 -14.42
CA ARG A 245 3.94 2.29 -15.43
C ARG A 245 3.14 3.51 -15.03
N SER A 246 2.12 3.36 -14.19
CA SER A 246 1.26 4.46 -13.77
C SER A 246 1.88 5.34 -12.67
N GLU A 247 2.80 4.77 -11.89
CA GLU A 247 3.41 5.43 -10.72
C GLU A 247 4.94 5.44 -10.78
N LEU A 248 5.63 4.44 -10.24
CA LEU A 248 7.10 4.41 -10.13
C LEU A 248 7.81 4.42 -11.48
N GLY A 249 7.26 3.75 -12.47
CA GLY A 249 7.78 3.69 -13.84
C GLY A 249 7.14 4.69 -14.80
N PHE A 250 6.51 5.76 -14.28
CA PHE A 250 5.90 6.77 -15.12
C PHE A 250 6.96 7.60 -15.84
N VAL A 251 6.99 7.53 -17.17
CA VAL A 251 7.85 8.33 -18.02
C VAL A 251 7.07 9.55 -18.53
N SER A 252 7.57 10.73 -18.26
CA SER A 252 7.03 12.00 -18.74
C SER A 252 7.27 12.18 -20.25
N LYS A 253 6.61 13.17 -20.87
CA LYS A 253 6.77 13.43 -22.31
C LYS A 253 8.19 13.80 -22.73
N ASP A 254 8.97 14.35 -21.82
CA ASP A 254 10.40 14.69 -21.98
C ASP A 254 11.34 13.49 -21.73
N GLY A 255 10.80 12.28 -21.50
CA GLY A 255 11.58 11.09 -21.21
C GLY A 255 12.06 10.96 -19.76
N SER A 256 11.72 11.89 -18.88
CA SER A 256 12.15 11.87 -17.48
C SER A 256 11.19 11.08 -16.57
N HIS A 257 11.72 10.56 -15.46
CA HIS A 257 10.93 9.96 -14.37
C HIS A 257 10.49 11.06 -13.36
N GLY A 258 9.71 12.04 -13.84
CA GLY A 258 9.30 13.18 -13.02
C GLY A 258 8.54 12.81 -11.73
N LYS A 259 7.69 11.78 -11.78
CA LYS A 259 7.00 11.25 -10.57
C LYS A 259 7.99 10.63 -9.57
N LEU A 260 8.96 9.87 -10.05
CA LEU A 260 9.96 9.21 -9.20
C LEU A 260 10.78 10.24 -8.42
N ARG A 261 11.16 11.34 -9.07
CA ARG A 261 11.82 12.47 -8.40
C ARG A 261 10.97 13.10 -7.30
N TRP A 262 9.68 13.23 -7.52
CA TRP A 262 8.76 13.72 -6.50
C TRP A 262 8.63 12.72 -5.34
N TYR A 263 8.53 11.42 -5.62
CA TYR A 263 8.54 10.39 -4.58
C TYR A 263 9.85 10.38 -3.78
N ALA A 264 11.00 10.65 -4.42
CA ALA A 264 12.28 10.80 -3.72
C ALA A 264 12.25 11.93 -2.68
N VAL A 265 11.64 13.08 -3.01
CA VAL A 265 11.46 14.19 -2.05
C VAL A 265 10.60 13.75 -0.87
N ILE A 266 9.45 13.13 -1.12
CA ILE A 266 8.55 12.66 -0.05
C ILE A 266 9.25 11.60 0.80
N LEU A 267 9.92 10.62 0.17
CA LEU A 267 10.63 9.53 0.84
C LEU A 267 11.72 10.06 1.77
N SER A 268 12.54 11.02 1.29
CA SER A 268 13.60 11.61 2.11
C SER A 268 13.06 12.31 3.37
N GLN A 269 11.96 13.03 3.25
CA GLN A 269 11.29 13.67 4.38
C GLN A 269 10.61 12.66 5.31
N TRP A 270 10.03 11.61 4.74
CA TRP A 270 9.38 10.54 5.48
C TRP A 270 10.35 9.81 6.39
N ILE A 271 11.48 9.33 5.84
CA ILE A 271 12.50 8.61 6.63
C ILE A 271 13.24 9.52 7.63
N LYS A 272 13.34 10.80 7.37
CA LYS A 272 13.88 11.78 8.33
C LYS A 272 13.00 11.93 9.57
N GLY A 273 11.76 11.47 9.53
CA GLY A 273 10.83 11.55 10.64
C GLY A 273 10.11 12.89 10.74
N THR A 274 10.04 13.65 9.64
CA THR A 274 9.21 14.86 9.58
C THR A 274 7.72 14.48 9.63
N GLY A 275 6.91 15.28 10.31
CA GLY A 275 5.47 15.02 10.42
C GLY A 275 4.75 15.17 9.06
N LEU A 276 3.60 14.50 8.92
CA LEU A 276 2.76 14.58 7.72
C LEU A 276 2.40 16.04 7.37
N SER A 277 2.08 16.86 8.37
CA SER A 277 1.76 18.28 8.17
C SER A 277 2.90 19.03 7.48
N PHE A 278 4.15 18.76 7.87
CA PHE A 278 5.31 19.37 7.26
C PHE A 278 5.49 18.93 5.79
N ILE A 279 5.33 17.64 5.50
CA ILE A 279 5.45 17.11 4.12
C ILE A 279 4.38 17.74 3.22
N MET A 280 3.15 17.85 3.71
CA MET A 280 2.05 18.49 2.98
C MET A 280 2.32 19.98 2.75
N GLU A 281 2.79 20.71 3.76
CA GLU A 281 3.12 22.15 3.64
C GLU A 281 4.23 22.38 2.63
N GLN A 282 5.31 21.60 2.67
CA GLN A 282 6.38 21.69 1.68
C GLN A 282 5.90 21.42 0.24
N THR A 283 4.94 20.49 0.08
CA THR A 283 4.36 20.25 -1.25
C THR A 283 3.50 21.43 -1.71
N LEU A 284 2.76 22.06 -0.80
CA LEU A 284 1.98 23.27 -1.09
C LEU A 284 2.89 24.45 -1.43
N ASP A 285 3.98 24.66 -0.68
CA ASP A 285 4.98 25.70 -0.93
C ASP A 285 5.59 25.52 -2.32
N TYR A 286 6.03 24.29 -2.65
CA TYR A 286 6.53 24.01 -3.99
C TYR A 286 5.52 24.36 -5.10
N LYS A 287 4.22 24.09 -4.90
CA LYS A 287 3.18 24.43 -5.87
C LYS A 287 2.94 25.93 -5.97
N ARG A 288 3.09 26.70 -4.87
CA ARG A 288 3.04 28.17 -4.88
C ARG A 288 4.19 28.76 -5.69
N ASP A 289 5.41 28.23 -5.47
CA ASP A 289 6.62 28.69 -6.17
C ASP A 289 6.65 28.26 -7.64
N HIS A 290 5.98 27.14 -7.98
CA HIS A 290 5.95 26.56 -9.32
C HIS A 290 4.49 26.32 -9.80
N PRO A 291 3.69 27.39 -10.02
CA PRO A 291 2.26 27.24 -10.34
C PRO A 291 2.00 26.41 -11.62
N LEU A 292 2.92 26.48 -12.59
CA LEU A 292 2.83 25.71 -13.84
C LEU A 292 3.00 24.20 -13.65
N SER A 293 3.52 23.74 -12.50
CA SER A 293 3.52 22.32 -12.14
C SER A 293 2.10 21.78 -11.96
N GLY A 294 1.13 22.66 -11.77
CA GLY A 294 -0.31 22.44 -11.89
C GLY A 294 -0.92 21.43 -10.94
N VAL A 295 -2.24 21.32 -11.06
CA VAL A 295 -3.06 20.29 -10.41
C VAL A 295 -4.00 19.65 -11.43
N ARG A 296 -4.46 18.42 -11.16
CA ARG A 296 -5.37 17.72 -12.07
C ARG A 296 -6.81 17.88 -11.61
N VAL A 297 -7.60 18.66 -12.36
CA VAL A 297 -9.03 18.87 -12.11
C VAL A 297 -9.85 18.29 -13.28
N ASN A 298 -10.78 17.38 -12.98
CA ASN A 298 -11.61 16.71 -14.00
C ASN A 298 -10.80 16.09 -15.17
N GLY A 299 -9.65 15.51 -14.84
CA GLY A 299 -8.75 14.86 -15.81
C GLY A 299 -7.83 15.81 -16.60
N LYS A 300 -7.99 17.13 -16.45
CA LYS A 300 -7.15 18.14 -17.10
C LYS A 300 -6.14 18.72 -16.12
N GLN A 301 -4.90 18.92 -16.58
CA GLN A 301 -3.88 19.64 -15.84
C GLN A 301 -4.13 21.16 -16.01
N ILE A 302 -4.23 21.85 -14.89
CA ILE A 302 -4.40 23.32 -14.87
C ILE A 302 -3.38 23.93 -13.91
N PRO A 303 -2.96 25.19 -14.08
CA PRO A 303 -2.06 25.86 -13.14
C PRO A 303 -2.62 25.87 -11.71
N TYR A 304 -1.72 25.79 -10.74
CA TYR A 304 -2.09 25.90 -9.33
C TYR A 304 -2.33 27.38 -8.96
N ASP A 305 -3.42 27.66 -8.23
CA ASP A 305 -3.84 29.02 -7.87
C ASP A 305 -4.02 29.24 -6.35
N ASP A 306 -3.54 28.30 -5.53
CA ASP A 306 -3.64 28.30 -4.05
C ASP A 306 -5.06 28.41 -3.48
N THR A 307 -6.10 28.16 -4.28
CA THR A 307 -7.48 28.06 -3.78
C THR A 307 -7.68 26.83 -2.91
N LEU A 308 -8.69 26.86 -2.04
CA LEU A 308 -9.02 25.71 -1.17
C LEU A 308 -9.23 24.41 -1.95
N PRO A 309 -9.94 24.37 -3.11
CA PRO A 309 -10.02 23.16 -3.92
C PRO A 309 -8.66 22.65 -4.39
N HIS A 310 -7.77 23.54 -4.87
CA HIS A 310 -6.44 23.16 -5.33
C HIS A 310 -5.54 22.68 -4.18
N ARG A 311 -5.56 23.33 -3.02
CA ARG A 311 -4.87 22.86 -1.81
C ARG A 311 -5.33 21.47 -1.41
N ASN A 312 -6.63 21.20 -1.41
CA ASN A 312 -7.19 19.89 -1.06
C ASN A 312 -6.74 18.79 -2.05
N ILE A 313 -6.60 19.11 -3.34
CA ILE A 313 -6.07 18.17 -4.33
C ILE A 313 -4.61 17.85 -4.03
N VAL A 314 -3.77 18.87 -3.80
CA VAL A 314 -2.34 18.68 -3.50
C VAL A 314 -2.15 17.86 -2.23
N ILE A 315 -2.89 18.17 -1.17
CA ILE A 315 -2.86 17.41 0.10
C ILE A 315 -3.29 15.95 -0.15
N SER A 316 -4.39 15.74 -0.88
CA SER A 316 -4.87 14.41 -1.22
C SER A 316 -3.85 13.61 -2.03
N ASP A 317 -3.22 14.21 -3.02
CA ASP A 317 -2.22 13.55 -3.86
C ASP A 317 -0.95 13.22 -3.06
N THR A 318 -0.54 14.09 -2.14
CA THR A 318 0.59 13.85 -1.23
C THR A 318 0.30 12.68 -0.28
N LEU A 319 -0.90 12.64 0.32
CA LEU A 319 -1.30 11.52 1.18
C LEU A 319 -1.37 10.20 0.43
N LYS A 320 -1.93 10.20 -0.80
CA LYS A 320 -1.92 9.02 -1.66
C LYS A 320 -0.52 8.56 -2.03
N ALA A 321 0.39 9.50 -2.31
CA ALA A 321 1.78 9.16 -2.59
C ALA A 321 2.43 8.48 -1.38
N ILE A 322 2.18 8.96 -0.17
CA ILE A 322 2.69 8.33 1.05
C ILE A 322 2.06 6.95 1.25
N GLU A 323 0.73 6.84 1.27
CA GLU A 323 0.03 5.60 1.60
C GLU A 323 0.21 4.51 0.54
N ASN A 324 0.03 4.85 -0.74
CA ASN A 324 -0.01 3.85 -1.82
C ASN A 324 1.35 3.62 -2.49
N VAL A 325 2.22 4.65 -2.53
CA VAL A 325 3.51 4.52 -3.21
C VAL A 325 4.65 4.29 -2.22
N ILE A 326 4.82 5.16 -1.22
CA ILE A 326 5.93 5.02 -0.27
C ILE A 326 5.73 3.79 0.63
N LEU A 327 4.60 3.72 1.35
CA LEU A 327 4.33 2.68 2.34
C LEU A 327 3.88 1.35 1.73
N PHE A 328 3.48 1.31 0.48
CA PHE A 328 3.07 0.08 -0.18
C PHE A 328 4.08 -0.33 -1.26
N SER A 329 4.17 0.40 -2.38
CA SER A 329 5.00 -0.03 -3.51
C SER A 329 6.50 0.01 -3.18
N ILE A 330 7.03 1.15 -2.73
CA ILE A 330 8.47 1.30 -2.42
C ILE A 330 8.86 0.41 -1.24
N SER A 331 8.04 0.34 -0.18
CA SER A 331 8.30 -0.53 0.97
C SER A 331 8.46 -1.99 0.55
N ASN A 332 7.59 -2.50 -0.34
CA ASN A 332 7.70 -3.87 -0.85
C ASN A 332 9.00 -4.11 -1.64
N TYR A 333 9.39 -3.19 -2.52
CA TYR A 333 10.64 -3.31 -3.26
C TYR A 333 11.87 -3.20 -2.36
N PHE A 334 11.81 -2.35 -1.33
CA PHE A 334 12.88 -2.23 -0.34
C PHE A 334 12.96 -3.49 0.53
N LEU A 335 11.83 -4.06 0.95
CA LEU A 335 11.82 -5.35 1.64
C LEU A 335 12.51 -6.43 0.79
N ARG A 336 12.20 -6.45 -0.51
CA ARG A 336 12.82 -7.40 -1.44
C ARG A 336 14.33 -7.17 -1.56
N PHE A 337 14.75 -5.91 -1.70
CA PHE A 337 16.17 -5.54 -1.73
C PHE A 337 16.87 -5.97 -0.44
N SER A 338 16.33 -5.63 0.71
CA SER A 338 16.91 -5.97 2.03
C SER A 338 17.02 -7.48 2.23
N SER A 339 16.00 -8.25 1.84
CA SER A 339 16.01 -9.71 1.95
C SER A 339 17.10 -10.33 1.07
N GLU A 340 17.25 -9.86 -0.17
CA GLU A 340 18.25 -10.34 -1.10
C GLU A 340 19.68 -9.92 -0.68
N TYR A 341 19.82 -8.68 -0.19
CA TYR A 341 21.08 -8.16 0.34
C TYR A 341 21.57 -8.98 1.55
N LYS A 342 20.67 -9.27 2.50
CA LYS A 342 20.95 -10.12 3.66
C LYS A 342 21.38 -11.52 3.24
N ARG A 343 20.69 -12.12 2.27
CA ARG A 343 21.02 -13.44 1.74
C ARG A 343 22.38 -13.47 1.06
N PHE A 344 22.68 -12.49 0.21
CA PHE A 344 23.95 -12.40 -0.50
C PHE A 344 25.13 -12.25 0.44
N HIS A 345 25.03 -11.37 1.43
CA HIS A 345 26.08 -11.10 2.41
C HIS A 345 26.07 -12.07 3.60
N LYS A 346 25.13 -12.99 3.69
CA LYS A 346 24.95 -13.97 4.78
C LYS A 346 24.86 -13.30 6.17
N VAL A 347 24.10 -12.22 6.27
CA VAL A 347 23.86 -11.47 7.51
C VAL A 347 22.37 -11.47 7.86
N GLU A 348 22.05 -11.51 9.15
CA GLU A 348 20.66 -11.43 9.62
C GLU A 348 20.14 -9.99 9.63
N ALA A 349 21.01 -9.05 9.93
CA ALA A 349 20.70 -7.63 9.95
C ALA A 349 21.87 -6.80 9.43
N PHE A 350 21.62 -5.61 8.95
CA PHE A 350 22.64 -4.64 8.57
C PHE A 350 22.23 -3.23 8.97
N GLN A 351 23.22 -2.38 9.20
CA GLN A 351 23.00 -0.97 9.43
C GLN A 351 22.50 -0.32 8.14
N ASN A 352 21.72 0.75 8.26
CA ASN A 352 21.18 1.47 7.10
C ASN A 352 20.17 0.62 6.27
N ASP A 353 19.32 -0.18 6.94
CA ASP A 353 18.24 -0.91 6.30
C ASP A 353 17.07 0.03 6.02
N TRP A 354 16.98 0.53 4.80
CA TRP A 354 15.95 1.49 4.39
C TRP A 354 14.54 0.91 4.40
N TYR A 355 14.38 -0.40 4.31
CA TYR A 355 13.06 -1.01 4.49
C TYR A 355 12.46 -0.61 5.85
N GLU A 356 13.24 -0.70 6.92
CA GLU A 356 12.79 -0.29 8.25
C GLU A 356 12.52 1.21 8.33
N TYR A 357 13.36 2.03 7.68
CA TYR A 357 13.16 3.48 7.68
C TYR A 357 11.88 3.89 6.95
N VAL A 358 11.54 3.20 5.88
CA VAL A 358 10.30 3.42 5.15
C VAL A 358 9.10 2.97 5.96
N GLU A 359 9.14 1.76 6.51
CA GLU A 359 8.05 1.17 7.30
C GLU A 359 7.71 2.05 8.51
N TYR A 360 8.71 2.44 9.28
CA TYR A 360 8.52 3.19 10.51
C TYR A 360 8.58 4.73 10.33
N GLY A 361 8.89 5.22 9.14
CA GLY A 361 8.99 6.64 8.84
C GLY A 361 10.02 7.38 9.69
N THR A 362 11.14 6.75 10.00
CA THR A 362 12.21 7.33 10.80
C THR A 362 13.48 6.51 10.69
N THR A 363 14.64 7.17 10.76
CA THR A 363 15.95 6.52 10.89
C THR A 363 16.36 6.32 12.35
N ASN A 364 15.57 6.79 13.31
CA ASN A 364 15.92 6.74 14.72
C ASN A 364 15.69 5.35 15.32
N PRO A 365 16.72 4.65 15.83
CA PRO A 365 16.60 3.27 16.32
C PRO A 365 15.61 3.11 17.48
N LEU A 366 15.56 4.08 18.42
CA LEU A 366 14.61 4.03 19.52
C LEU A 366 13.17 4.09 19.01
N SER A 367 12.87 5.01 18.08
CA SER A 367 11.53 5.12 17.52
C SER A 367 11.14 3.87 16.71
N ILE A 368 12.06 3.24 15.99
CA ILE A 368 11.84 1.98 15.29
C ILE A 368 11.51 0.87 16.30
N THR A 369 12.33 0.72 17.36
CA THR A 369 12.08 -0.28 18.39
C THR A 369 10.72 -0.10 19.07
N LEU A 370 10.34 1.13 19.38
CA LEU A 370 9.03 1.42 19.98
C LEU A 370 7.88 1.04 19.02
N GLN A 371 7.97 1.43 17.74
CA GLN A 371 6.94 1.10 16.75
C GLN A 371 6.84 -0.41 16.49
N ARG A 372 7.94 -1.17 16.52
CA ARG A 372 7.93 -2.64 16.49
C ARG A 372 7.15 -3.26 17.65
N ASN A 373 7.12 -2.60 18.80
CA ASN A 373 6.35 -3.00 19.97
C ASN A 373 4.92 -2.45 19.95
N GLY A 374 4.45 -1.93 18.82
CA GLY A 374 3.06 -1.53 18.62
C GLY A 374 2.75 -0.07 18.94
N PHE A 375 3.74 0.75 19.33
CA PHE A 375 3.52 2.19 19.53
C PHE A 375 3.29 2.90 18.19
N SER A 376 2.36 3.83 18.16
CA SER A 376 2.21 4.74 17.04
C SER A 376 3.46 5.61 16.83
N ARG A 377 3.59 6.16 15.64
CA ARG A 377 4.69 7.07 15.29
C ARG A 377 4.69 8.31 16.20
N GLU A 378 3.51 8.84 16.51
CA GLU A 378 3.31 9.99 17.38
C GLU A 378 3.77 9.69 18.81
N THR A 379 3.33 8.58 19.37
CA THR A 379 3.71 8.14 20.71
C THR A 379 5.20 7.81 20.78
N SER A 380 5.75 7.14 19.78
CA SER A 380 7.20 6.88 19.69
C SER A 380 8.01 8.17 19.64
N THR A 381 7.53 9.18 18.92
CA THR A 381 8.16 10.50 18.87
C THR A 381 8.06 11.22 20.21
N TYR A 382 6.92 11.12 20.90
CA TYR A 382 6.75 11.69 22.26
C TYR A 382 7.73 11.04 23.24
N ILE A 383 7.78 9.70 23.29
CA ILE A 383 8.71 8.96 24.18
C ILE A 383 10.16 9.33 23.88
N ARG A 384 10.54 9.43 22.60
CA ARG A 384 11.90 9.82 22.18
C ARG A 384 12.27 11.21 22.68
N ARG A 385 11.35 12.19 22.63
CA ARG A 385 11.57 13.56 23.11
C ARG A 385 11.73 13.63 24.63
N HIS A 386 11.13 12.70 25.36
CA HIS A 386 11.16 12.58 26.82
C HIS A 386 11.92 11.33 27.26
N ARG A 387 12.94 10.92 26.47
CA ARG A 387 13.65 9.66 26.68
C ARG A 387 14.30 9.56 28.06
N ASP A 388 14.81 10.67 28.60
CA ASP A 388 15.49 10.71 29.87
C ASP A 388 14.52 10.45 31.05
N ASP A 389 13.25 10.78 30.87
CA ASP A 389 12.18 10.54 31.84
C ASP A 389 11.64 9.11 31.80
N TYR A 390 11.54 8.52 30.58
CA TYR A 390 10.73 7.33 30.37
C TYR A 390 11.49 6.12 29.85
N VAL A 391 12.71 6.28 29.31
CA VAL A 391 13.44 5.19 28.67
C VAL A 391 14.59 4.71 29.56
N VAL A 392 14.65 3.39 29.80
CA VAL A 392 15.72 2.75 30.56
C VAL A 392 16.50 1.82 29.64
N LYS A 393 17.82 2.01 29.58
CA LYS A 393 18.72 1.05 28.92
C LYS A 393 19.19 0.02 29.95
N MET A 394 18.87 -1.24 29.67
CA MET A 394 19.31 -2.36 30.48
C MET A 394 20.80 -2.71 30.18
N GLN A 395 21.46 -3.45 31.08
CA GLN A 395 22.85 -3.84 30.92
C GLN A 395 23.10 -4.72 29.67
N ASN A 396 22.09 -5.47 29.24
CA ASN A 396 22.12 -6.29 28.02
C ASN A 396 21.87 -5.48 26.73
N GLY A 397 21.72 -4.15 26.83
CA GLY A 397 21.42 -3.27 25.70
C GLY A 397 19.93 -3.17 25.35
N GLU A 398 19.07 -3.94 26.02
CA GLU A 398 17.63 -3.91 25.84
C GLU A 398 17.04 -2.58 26.31
N ILE A 399 15.99 -2.10 25.61
CA ILE A 399 15.29 -0.88 25.95
C ILE A 399 14.00 -1.25 26.69
N LYS A 400 13.80 -0.66 27.86
CA LYS A 400 12.56 -0.76 28.66
C LYS A 400 11.97 0.63 28.87
N LEU A 401 10.70 0.67 29.22
CA LEU A 401 9.96 1.91 29.53
C LEU A 401 9.61 1.95 30.99
N ARG A 402 9.68 3.13 31.61
CA ARG A 402 9.22 3.33 32.99
C ARG A 402 7.70 3.30 33.06
N ARG A 403 7.15 2.63 34.05
CA ARG A 403 5.68 2.61 34.31
C ARG A 403 5.09 4.00 34.55
N SER A 404 5.90 4.98 34.99
CA SER A 404 5.51 6.38 35.14
C SER A 404 5.00 7.01 33.82
N LEU A 405 5.35 6.43 32.66
CA LEU A 405 4.85 6.86 31.37
C LEU A 405 3.30 6.78 31.26
N ALA A 406 2.66 5.88 32.00
CA ALA A 406 1.20 5.79 32.09
C ALA A 406 0.54 7.05 32.67
N ASN A 407 1.32 7.88 33.38
CA ASN A 407 0.86 9.14 33.98
C ASN A 407 1.32 10.38 33.20
N CYS A 408 1.84 10.23 31.99
CA CYS A 408 2.33 11.34 31.18
C CYS A 408 1.21 12.38 30.89
N PRO A 409 1.53 13.65 30.62
CA PRO A 409 0.54 14.71 30.39
C PRO A 409 -0.36 14.44 29.16
N SER A 410 0.14 13.73 28.14
CA SER A 410 -0.58 13.49 26.88
C SER A 410 -1.66 12.42 27.04
N ALA A 411 -2.93 12.79 26.88
CA ALA A 411 -4.06 11.86 26.97
C ALA A 411 -4.08 10.80 25.84
N SER A 412 -3.59 11.13 24.64
CA SER A 412 -3.48 10.17 23.52
C SER A 412 -2.42 9.12 23.82
N VAL A 413 -1.27 9.55 24.32
CA VAL A 413 -0.16 8.67 24.72
C VAL A 413 -0.61 7.73 25.86
N ARG A 414 -1.25 8.24 26.90
CA ARG A 414 -1.74 7.40 28.01
C ARG A 414 -2.69 6.28 27.57
N ARG A 415 -3.58 6.57 26.62
CA ARG A 415 -4.51 5.55 26.10
C ARG A 415 -3.77 4.41 25.41
N GLU A 416 -2.85 4.74 24.54
CA GLU A 416 -2.05 3.77 23.80
C GLU A 416 -1.16 2.93 24.73
N ILE A 417 -0.57 3.57 25.75
CA ILE A 417 0.25 2.88 26.74
C ILE A 417 -0.54 1.85 27.52
N ALA A 418 -1.77 2.14 27.88
CA ALA A 418 -2.61 1.19 28.63
C ALA A 418 -2.80 -0.12 27.85
N ASP A 419 -3.05 -0.01 26.53
CA ASP A 419 -3.20 -1.16 25.64
C ASP A 419 -1.89 -1.95 25.49
N ILE A 420 -0.76 -1.24 25.29
CA ILE A 420 0.54 -1.88 25.10
C ILE A 420 1.04 -2.50 26.41
N GLN A 421 0.84 -1.83 27.53
CA GLN A 421 1.23 -2.35 28.85
C GLN A 421 0.46 -3.65 29.20
N TYR A 422 -0.80 -3.75 28.77
CA TYR A 422 -1.58 -4.96 28.91
C TYR A 422 -1.04 -6.11 28.04
N ASN A 423 -0.67 -5.82 26.79
CA ASN A 423 -0.24 -6.83 25.83
C ASN A 423 1.25 -7.22 25.99
N ILE A 424 2.12 -6.31 26.40
CA ILE A 424 3.56 -6.50 26.52
C ILE A 424 4.04 -5.92 27.86
N PRO A 425 3.62 -6.49 29.00
CA PRO A 425 3.97 -5.96 30.33
C PRO A 425 5.48 -5.98 30.62
N GLU A 426 6.22 -6.92 30.00
CA GLU A 426 7.66 -7.05 30.15
C GLU A 426 8.46 -5.89 29.53
N LEU A 427 7.84 -5.09 28.69
CA LEU A 427 8.45 -3.87 28.15
C LEU A 427 8.59 -2.76 29.20
N PHE A 428 7.86 -2.88 30.33
CA PHE A 428 7.79 -1.85 31.35
C PHE A 428 8.51 -2.25 32.64
N VAL A 429 9.24 -1.28 33.22
CA VAL A 429 9.96 -1.40 34.49
C VAL A 429 9.56 -0.27 35.44
N ASP A 430 9.79 -0.43 36.73
CA ASP A 430 9.51 0.56 37.77
C ASP A 430 10.48 1.74 37.75
#